data_0eb941cbb58dc1d91136748cd9b489c6
#
_entry.id   0eb941cbb58dc1d91136748cd9b489c6
#
_cell.length_a   1.000
_cell.length_b   1.000
_cell.length_c   1.000
_cell.angle_alpha   90.00
_cell.angle_beta   90.00
_cell.angle_gamma   90.00
#
_symmetry.space_group_name_H-M   'P 1'
#
loop_
_entity.id
_entity.type
_entity.pdbx_description
1 polymer ?
#
loop_
_entity_poly.entity_id
_entity_poly.type
_entity_poly.pdbx_seq_one_letter_code
_entity_poly.pdbx_strand_id
1 'polypeptide(L)'
;LDIFVRVATDAHRLSPPRSVLGRDRELGEKITIDSDYSNRRGYNPEFLGKTLPLPTILKNTDAVVRLKASPHESELKYQHFSIVMNRKAKLAFFTAVNINGASWIDIDRDTGEPKAEAREKWYIDPRIDENAQLSQSYFDETSYLFDRGHLVRRLDPTWGSDRKAIRANADTFHFTNCSPQNWKFNQRTQFWQGIEMYLLERGAVEEEERLTVFSGPLFEDGHDFEIGGLTVPARFWKVAVRVKNGKFVASGFVADQTDVINEQREG
;
A
#
# COMPACT_ATOMS: atom_id res chain seq x y z
N LEU A 1 3.34 11.68 21.28
CA LEU A 1 2.46 11.03 20.30
C LEU A 1 1.76 9.89 21.03
N ASP A 2 0.50 10.07 21.40
CA ASP A 2 -0.28 8.98 22.00
C ASP A 2 -0.70 8.03 20.89
N ILE A 3 -0.01 6.91 20.78
CA ILE A 3 -0.33 5.86 19.79
C ILE A 3 -1.24 4.85 20.48
N PHE A 4 -2.51 4.81 20.07
CA PHE A 4 -3.42 3.75 20.44
C PHE A 4 -3.29 2.60 19.43
N VAL A 5 -2.66 1.50 19.85
CA VAL A 5 -2.64 0.26 19.06
C VAL A 5 -3.94 -0.50 19.33
N ARG A 6 -4.81 -0.60 18.34
CA ARG A 6 -5.92 -1.56 18.35
C ARG A 6 -5.50 -2.77 17.55
N VAL A 7 -5.35 -3.90 18.21
CA VAL A 7 -5.28 -5.19 17.52
C VAL A 7 -6.70 -5.48 17.04
N ALA A 8 -6.89 -5.55 15.72
CA ALA A 8 -8.18 -5.87 15.13
C ALA A 8 -8.42 -7.39 15.23
N THR A 9 -8.74 -7.88 16.43
CA THR A 9 -9.22 -9.26 16.66
C THR A 9 -10.74 -9.40 16.43
N ASP A 10 -11.46 -8.28 16.28
CA ASP A 10 -12.92 -8.23 16.09
C ASP A 10 -13.31 -7.43 14.84
N ALA A 11 -12.92 -7.92 13.67
CA ALA A 11 -13.39 -7.38 12.38
C ALA A 11 -14.92 -7.59 12.17
N HIS A 12 -15.58 -8.36 13.01
CA HIS A 12 -17.04 -8.60 12.95
C HIS A 12 -17.92 -7.35 13.21
N ARG A 13 -17.36 -6.23 13.64
CA ARG A 13 -18.11 -5.00 13.94
C ARG A 13 -17.95 -3.87 12.93
N LEU A 14 -17.16 -4.08 11.88
CA LEU A 14 -17.10 -3.11 10.78
C LEU A 14 -18.24 -3.46 9.81
N SER A 15 -19.40 -2.79 9.96
CA SER A 15 -20.42 -2.85 8.91
C SER A 15 -19.79 -2.42 7.59
N PRO A 16 -20.03 -3.14 6.48
CA PRO A 16 -19.53 -2.71 5.19
C PRO A 16 -20.01 -1.28 4.94
N PRO A 17 -19.13 -0.37 4.50
CA PRO A 17 -19.53 0.98 4.16
C PRO A 17 -20.57 0.91 3.06
N ARG A 18 -21.61 1.76 3.15
CA ARG A 18 -22.48 2.03 2.01
C ARG A 18 -21.58 2.60 0.93
N SER A 19 -21.64 2.02 -0.28
CA SER A 19 -20.97 2.60 -1.44
C SER A 19 -21.26 4.09 -1.47
N VAL A 20 -20.21 4.91 -1.50
CA VAL A 20 -20.33 6.35 -1.72
C VAL A 20 -20.63 6.53 -3.21
N LEU A 21 -21.78 6.02 -3.64
CA LEU A 21 -22.36 6.23 -4.95
C LEU A 21 -22.91 7.66 -4.96
N GLY A 22 -22.22 8.56 -5.63
CA GLY A 22 -22.77 9.89 -5.84
C GLY A 22 -21.80 11.00 -6.20
N ARG A 23 -20.57 10.72 -6.58
CA ARG A 23 -19.75 11.72 -7.27
C ARG A 23 -19.64 11.34 -8.74
N ASP A 24 -20.29 12.14 -9.60
CA ASP A 24 -20.50 11.93 -11.04
C ASP A 24 -19.22 11.92 -11.91
N ARG A 25 -18.11 11.35 -11.41
CA ARG A 25 -16.84 11.34 -12.11
C ARG A 25 -16.09 10.04 -11.93
N GLU A 26 -16.50 9.05 -12.71
CA GLU A 26 -15.75 7.80 -12.89
C GLU A 26 -14.73 8.00 -14.02
N LEU A 27 -13.46 7.72 -13.74
CA LEU A 27 -12.40 7.65 -14.72
C LEU A 27 -12.07 6.18 -14.98
N GLY A 28 -12.05 5.79 -16.23
CA GLY A 28 -11.62 4.44 -16.62
C GLY A 28 -10.15 4.18 -16.29
N GLU A 29 -9.83 2.99 -15.79
CA GLU A 29 -8.47 2.59 -15.45
C GLU A 29 -7.67 2.28 -16.71
N LYS A 30 -6.56 2.99 -16.91
CA LYS A 30 -5.53 2.62 -17.88
C LYS A 30 -4.19 2.56 -17.17
N ILE A 31 -3.71 1.33 -16.87
CA ILE A 31 -2.42 1.15 -16.21
C ILE A 31 -1.30 1.31 -17.25
N THR A 32 -0.83 2.53 -17.41
CA THR A 32 0.34 2.85 -18.22
C THR A 32 1.28 3.68 -17.36
N ILE A 33 2.47 3.13 -17.07
CA ILE A 33 3.48 3.83 -16.28
C ILE A 33 4.15 4.89 -17.16
N ASP A 34 4.11 6.12 -16.67
CA ASP A 34 4.95 7.20 -17.16
C ASP A 34 6.37 7.01 -16.59
N SER A 35 7.32 6.72 -17.45
CA SER A 35 8.72 6.44 -17.08
C SER A 35 9.51 7.67 -16.61
N ASP A 36 8.96 8.87 -16.73
CA ASP A 36 9.53 10.08 -16.15
C ASP A 36 9.13 10.22 -14.67
N TYR A 37 9.97 9.72 -13.79
CA TYR A 37 9.76 9.85 -12.35
C TYR A 37 10.16 11.21 -11.76
N SER A 38 10.74 12.12 -12.54
CA SER A 38 11.17 13.45 -12.06
C SER A 38 10.00 14.32 -11.60
N ASN A 39 8.80 14.03 -12.12
CA ASN A 39 7.57 14.75 -11.81
C ASN A 39 6.79 14.16 -10.62
N ARG A 40 7.30 13.10 -9.94
CA ARG A 40 6.75 12.51 -8.71
C ARG A 40 7.36 13.20 -7.50
N ARG A 41 6.50 13.79 -6.66
CA ARG A 41 6.94 14.51 -5.46
C ARG A 41 7.02 13.62 -4.22
N GLY A 42 6.45 12.43 -4.29
CA GLY A 42 6.42 11.49 -3.17
C GLY A 42 5.47 11.92 -2.06
N TYR A 43 5.75 11.40 -0.90
CA TYR A 43 5.12 11.77 0.36
C TYR A 43 5.45 13.22 0.72
N ASN A 44 4.44 13.98 1.13
CA ASN A 44 4.62 15.35 1.62
C ASN A 44 4.53 15.36 3.16
N PRO A 45 5.61 15.64 3.89
CA PRO A 45 5.60 15.68 5.34
C PRO A 45 4.75 16.81 5.93
N GLU A 46 4.48 17.88 5.16
CA GLU A 46 3.66 19.02 5.58
C GLU A 46 2.18 18.87 5.19
N PHE A 47 1.79 17.72 4.65
CA PHE A 47 0.46 17.51 4.08
C PHE A 47 -0.69 17.75 5.07
N LEU A 48 -0.48 17.38 6.32
CA LEU A 48 -1.47 17.56 7.40
C LEU A 48 -1.50 18.97 8.02
N GLY A 49 -0.70 19.90 7.47
CA GLY A 49 -0.53 21.26 8.05
C GLY A 49 0.40 21.29 9.26
N LYS A 50 1.05 20.18 9.57
CA LYS A 50 2.11 20.02 10.58
C LYS A 50 3.12 19.01 10.07
N THR A 51 4.39 19.21 10.37
CA THR A 51 5.47 18.31 9.92
C THR A 51 5.34 16.93 10.53
N LEU A 52 5.09 15.94 9.68
CA LEU A 52 5.10 14.51 10.02
C LEU A 52 6.17 13.84 9.14
N PRO A 53 7.38 13.58 9.65
CA PRO A 53 8.46 13.02 8.84
C PRO A 53 8.20 11.55 8.49
N LEU A 54 8.93 11.05 7.49
CA LEU A 54 8.99 9.62 7.19
C LEU A 54 9.50 8.84 8.41
N PRO A 55 9.07 7.58 8.60
CA PRO A 55 9.61 6.70 9.64
C PRO A 55 11.13 6.53 9.51
N THR A 56 11.80 6.48 10.65
CA THR A 56 13.25 6.20 10.71
C THR A 56 13.47 4.70 10.85
N ILE A 57 14.34 4.15 10.00
CA ILE A 57 14.75 2.74 10.08
C ILE A 57 15.84 2.63 11.14
N LEU A 58 15.56 1.91 12.25
CA LEU A 58 16.46 1.75 13.38
C LEU A 58 17.24 0.44 13.34
N LYS A 59 16.73 -0.58 12.62
CA LYS A 59 17.38 -1.91 12.49
C LYS A 59 17.54 -2.24 11.01
N ASN A 60 18.53 -3.08 10.69
CA ASN A 60 18.84 -3.51 9.32
C ASN A 60 19.07 -2.34 8.34
N THR A 61 19.70 -1.28 8.80
CA THR A 61 19.99 -0.08 8.00
C THR A 61 20.90 -0.37 6.80
N ASP A 62 21.71 -1.43 6.88
CA ASP A 62 22.53 -1.97 5.80
C ASP A 62 21.69 -2.58 4.65
N ALA A 63 20.45 -2.98 4.94
CA ALA A 63 19.53 -3.52 3.95
C ALA A 63 18.71 -2.45 3.20
N VAL A 64 18.87 -1.17 3.55
CA VAL A 64 18.18 -0.08 2.85
C VAL A 64 18.67 0.02 1.41
N VAL A 65 17.75 -0.08 0.45
CA VAL A 65 18.05 0.07 -0.97
C VAL A 65 18.29 1.53 -1.30
N ARG A 66 19.34 1.79 -2.09
CA ARG A 66 19.69 3.13 -2.57
C ARG A 66 19.32 3.29 -4.04
N LEU A 67 18.98 4.52 -4.43
CA LEU A 67 18.69 4.84 -5.81
C LEU A 67 19.96 4.76 -6.68
N LYS A 68 19.83 4.19 -7.89
CA LYS A 68 20.96 4.07 -8.84
C LYS A 68 21.55 5.45 -9.21
N ALA A 69 20.70 6.44 -9.45
CA ALA A 69 21.11 7.78 -9.84
C ALA A 69 21.56 8.66 -8.65
N SER A 70 21.17 8.32 -7.42
CA SER A 70 21.42 9.09 -6.20
C SER A 70 21.73 8.15 -5.02
N PRO A 71 22.95 7.62 -4.88
CA PRO A 71 23.28 6.60 -3.86
C PRO A 71 23.12 7.07 -2.41
N HIS A 72 22.91 8.35 -2.17
CA HIS A 72 22.60 8.90 -0.84
C HIS A 72 21.11 8.85 -0.51
N GLU A 73 20.25 8.66 -1.52
CA GLU A 73 18.81 8.62 -1.39
C GLU A 73 18.30 7.18 -1.37
N SER A 74 17.22 6.95 -0.62
CA SER A 74 16.54 5.65 -0.53
C SER A 74 15.03 5.78 -0.75
N GLU A 75 14.49 6.99 -0.82
CA GLU A 75 13.10 7.27 -1.01
C GLU A 75 12.70 7.13 -2.47
N LEU A 76 11.89 6.13 -2.78
CA LEU A 76 11.22 5.99 -4.08
C LEU A 76 9.97 6.86 -4.07
N LYS A 77 10.03 8.01 -4.74
CA LYS A 77 8.93 8.97 -4.85
C LYS A 77 7.98 8.58 -5.98
N TYR A 78 6.69 8.49 -5.65
CA TYR A 78 5.58 8.28 -6.56
C TYR A 78 4.56 9.41 -6.46
N GLN A 79 3.47 9.34 -7.19
CA GLN A 79 2.45 10.38 -7.09
C GLN A 79 1.69 10.24 -5.77
N HIS A 80 1.92 11.17 -4.83
CA HIS A 80 1.33 11.29 -3.49
C HIS A 80 1.76 10.22 -2.47
N PHE A 81 2.73 9.38 -2.78
CA PHE A 81 3.28 8.41 -1.84
C PHE A 81 4.76 8.12 -2.09
N SER A 82 5.40 7.55 -1.09
CA SER A 82 6.80 7.13 -1.13
C SER A 82 7.00 5.75 -0.52
N ILE A 83 8.05 5.09 -0.95
CA ILE A 83 8.45 3.74 -0.49
C ILE A 83 9.94 3.73 -0.17
N VAL A 84 10.30 3.02 0.90
CA VAL A 84 11.69 2.67 1.21
C VAL A 84 11.82 1.16 1.23
N MET A 85 12.73 0.61 0.41
CA MET A 85 12.88 -0.82 0.17
C MET A 85 13.93 -1.47 1.06
N ASN A 86 13.65 -2.72 1.42
CA ASN A 86 14.56 -3.64 2.10
C ASN A 86 15.13 -4.64 1.08
N ARG A 87 16.43 -4.54 0.81
CA ARG A 87 17.14 -5.41 -0.14
C ARG A 87 17.07 -6.89 0.23
N LYS A 88 17.17 -7.20 1.53
CA LYS A 88 17.22 -8.58 2.03
C LYS A 88 15.87 -9.28 1.84
N ALA A 89 14.79 -8.56 2.14
CA ALA A 89 13.42 -9.08 2.00
C ALA A 89 12.86 -8.90 0.58
N LYS A 90 13.46 -8.06 -0.27
CA LYS A 90 12.93 -7.62 -1.58
C LYS A 90 11.54 -6.98 -1.48
N LEU A 91 11.16 -6.52 -0.31
CA LEU A 91 9.91 -5.87 0.06
C LEU A 91 10.17 -4.49 0.63
N ALA A 92 9.13 -3.67 0.79
CA ALA A 92 9.27 -2.38 1.46
C ALA A 92 9.62 -2.56 2.95
N PHE A 93 10.45 -1.68 3.51
CA PHE A 93 10.47 -1.44 4.95
C PHE A 93 9.17 -0.80 5.37
N PHE A 94 8.78 0.23 4.62
CA PHE A 94 7.50 0.93 4.80
C PHE A 94 7.11 1.68 3.52
N THR A 95 5.85 2.01 3.47
CA THR A 95 5.26 2.97 2.53
C THR A 95 4.66 4.14 3.30
N ALA A 96 4.55 5.30 2.67
CA ALA A 96 3.91 6.49 3.23
C ALA A 96 3.04 7.15 2.16
N VAL A 97 1.74 7.30 2.41
CA VAL A 97 0.80 7.90 1.46
C VAL A 97 0.03 9.05 2.09
N ASN A 98 -0.17 10.11 1.31
CA ASN A 98 -1.06 11.21 1.64
C ASN A 98 -2.41 10.99 0.94
N ILE A 99 -3.51 11.07 1.69
CA ILE A 99 -4.88 10.88 1.23
C ILE A 99 -5.65 12.18 1.44
N ASN A 100 -6.22 12.74 0.37
CA ASN A 100 -7.04 13.95 0.45
C ASN A 100 -8.49 13.62 0.08
N GLY A 101 -9.34 13.41 1.09
CA GLY A 101 -10.74 13.06 0.90
C GLY A 101 -11.54 14.11 0.16
N ALA A 102 -11.25 15.39 0.39
CA ALA A 102 -11.98 16.50 -0.26
C ALA A 102 -11.82 16.57 -1.79
N SER A 103 -10.72 16.02 -2.32
CA SER A 103 -10.45 15.99 -3.77
C SER A 103 -10.16 14.59 -4.30
N TRP A 104 -10.59 13.57 -3.57
CA TRP A 104 -10.46 12.17 -3.95
C TRP A 104 -11.26 11.86 -5.23
N ILE A 105 -10.71 11.00 -6.07
CA ILE A 105 -11.29 10.60 -7.34
C ILE A 105 -11.34 9.08 -7.39
N ASP A 106 -12.54 8.53 -7.61
CA ASP A 106 -12.69 7.11 -7.88
C ASP A 106 -12.19 6.77 -9.29
N ILE A 107 -11.45 5.68 -9.40
CA ILE A 107 -10.97 5.14 -10.68
C ILE A 107 -11.50 3.73 -10.81
N ASP A 108 -12.50 3.55 -11.67
CA ASP A 108 -13.11 2.27 -11.93
C ASP A 108 -12.13 1.28 -12.59
N ARG A 109 -12.24 0.01 -12.21
CA ARG A 109 -11.52 -1.11 -12.83
C ARG A 109 -12.18 -1.59 -14.12
N ASP A 110 -13.47 -1.34 -14.31
CA ASP A 110 -14.23 -1.83 -15.45
C ASP A 110 -14.00 -0.95 -16.69
N THR A 111 -13.00 -1.29 -17.48
CA THR A 111 -12.74 -0.65 -18.78
C THR A 111 -13.64 -1.12 -19.91
N GLY A 112 -14.67 -1.96 -19.62
CA GLY A 112 -15.51 -2.59 -20.64
C GLY A 112 -14.84 -3.71 -21.43
N GLU A 113 -13.59 -4.04 -21.11
CA GLU A 113 -12.87 -5.20 -21.70
C GLU A 113 -13.32 -6.50 -21.00
N PRO A 114 -13.39 -7.64 -21.73
CA PRO A 114 -13.74 -8.91 -21.12
C PRO A 114 -12.77 -9.29 -20.01
N LYS A 115 -13.28 -9.60 -18.81
CA LYS A 115 -12.51 -9.94 -17.59
C LYS A 115 -11.45 -11.04 -17.75
N ALA A 116 -11.43 -11.76 -18.86
CA ALA A 116 -10.54 -12.89 -19.11
C ALA A 116 -9.12 -12.49 -19.55
N GLU A 117 -8.88 -11.27 -20.02
CA GLU A 117 -7.60 -10.88 -20.60
C GLU A 117 -6.87 -9.72 -19.88
N ALA A 118 -7.55 -8.95 -19.05
CA ALA A 118 -6.94 -7.85 -18.30
C ALA A 118 -6.26 -8.34 -17.03
N ARG A 119 -5.16 -9.08 -17.15
CA ARG A 119 -4.25 -9.27 -16.02
C ARG A 119 -3.62 -7.93 -15.71
N GLU A 120 -3.88 -7.40 -14.51
CA GLU A 120 -3.23 -6.20 -14.01
C GLU A 120 -1.72 -6.30 -14.22
N LYS A 121 -1.18 -5.36 -15.02
CA LYS A 121 0.25 -5.35 -15.31
C LYS A 121 0.99 -4.65 -14.17
N TRP A 122 1.94 -5.36 -13.59
CA TRP A 122 2.85 -4.81 -12.58
C TRP A 122 4.22 -4.51 -13.19
N TYR A 123 4.90 -3.53 -12.63
CA TYR A 123 6.11 -2.94 -13.19
C TYR A 123 7.28 -3.02 -12.22
N ILE A 124 8.43 -3.39 -12.75
CA ILE A 124 9.72 -3.23 -12.07
C ILE A 124 10.05 -1.75 -12.00
N ASP A 125 10.48 -1.26 -10.84
CA ASP A 125 10.98 0.10 -10.72
C ASP A 125 12.44 0.17 -11.21
N PRO A 126 12.73 0.92 -12.27
CA PRO A 126 14.08 0.97 -12.85
C PRO A 126 15.07 1.78 -12.02
N ARG A 127 14.60 2.57 -11.06
CA ARG A 127 15.43 3.45 -10.21
C ARG A 127 16.28 2.70 -9.19
N ILE A 128 15.92 1.43 -8.90
CA ILE A 128 16.68 0.54 -8.03
C ILE A 128 17.09 -0.74 -8.75
N ASP A 129 17.94 -1.55 -8.09
CA ASP A 129 18.32 -2.87 -8.59
C ASP A 129 17.06 -3.75 -8.66
N GLU A 130 16.87 -4.44 -9.80
CA GLU A 130 15.74 -5.35 -9.99
C GLU A 130 15.78 -6.54 -9.02
N ASN A 131 16.97 -6.97 -8.58
CA ASN A 131 17.12 -8.00 -7.56
C ASN A 131 16.72 -7.57 -6.15
N ALA A 132 16.50 -6.27 -5.93
CA ALA A 132 16.05 -5.70 -4.66
C ALA A 132 14.53 -5.53 -4.56
N GLN A 133 13.78 -6.09 -5.50
CA GLN A 133 12.32 -6.07 -5.55
C GLN A 133 11.79 -7.40 -6.07
N LEU A 134 10.51 -7.68 -5.85
CA LEU A 134 9.84 -8.84 -6.42
C LEU A 134 9.62 -8.69 -7.92
N SER A 135 9.31 -9.79 -8.59
CA SER A 135 9.00 -9.83 -10.01
C SER A 135 7.75 -10.68 -10.27
N GLN A 136 7.26 -10.63 -11.49
CA GLN A 136 6.12 -11.44 -11.92
C GLN A 136 6.39 -12.95 -11.74
N SER A 137 7.62 -13.42 -12.00
CA SER A 137 7.98 -14.85 -11.87
C SER A 137 7.71 -15.40 -10.46
N TYR A 138 8.02 -14.63 -9.41
CA TYR A 138 7.73 -15.05 -8.04
C TYR A 138 6.23 -15.33 -7.84
N PHE A 139 5.37 -14.45 -8.34
CA PHE A 139 3.92 -14.62 -8.22
C PHE A 139 3.36 -15.69 -9.16
N ASP A 140 3.95 -15.93 -10.29
CA ASP A 140 3.56 -17.06 -11.17
C ASP A 140 3.86 -18.41 -10.49
N GLU A 141 5.01 -18.52 -9.81
CA GLU A 141 5.42 -19.72 -9.07
C GLU A 141 4.59 -19.96 -7.79
N THR A 142 4.11 -18.89 -7.16
CA THR A 142 3.39 -18.93 -5.87
C THR A 142 1.92 -18.56 -5.98
N SER A 143 1.36 -18.52 -7.19
CA SER A 143 -0.03 -18.09 -7.49
C SER A 143 -1.12 -18.91 -6.76
N TYR A 144 -0.79 -20.12 -6.34
CA TYR A 144 -1.68 -20.97 -5.54
C TYR A 144 -1.84 -20.50 -4.08
N LEU A 145 -0.94 -19.65 -3.58
CA LEU A 145 -0.96 -19.13 -2.21
C LEU A 145 -1.17 -17.62 -2.15
N PHE A 146 -0.58 -16.86 -3.08
CA PHE A 146 -0.47 -15.42 -2.94
C PHE A 146 -0.99 -14.64 -4.14
N ASP A 147 -1.69 -13.56 -3.80
CA ASP A 147 -1.94 -12.43 -4.67
C ASP A 147 -0.78 -11.42 -4.58
N ARG A 148 -0.72 -10.54 -5.56
CA ARG A 148 0.07 -9.31 -5.51
C ARG A 148 -0.66 -8.27 -4.64
N GLY A 149 -0.41 -8.31 -3.32
CA GLY A 149 -1.06 -7.42 -2.38
C GLY A 149 -0.43 -6.03 -2.38
N HIS A 150 -1.26 -5.00 -2.52
CA HIS A 150 -0.84 -3.61 -2.39
C HIS A 150 -0.51 -3.25 -0.94
N LEU A 151 0.58 -2.50 -0.69
CA LEU A 151 0.85 -1.87 0.61
C LEU A 151 0.20 -0.49 0.68
N VAL A 152 0.43 0.38 -0.31
CA VAL A 152 -0.40 1.56 -0.58
C VAL A 152 -1.57 1.09 -1.43
N ARG A 153 -2.77 1.17 -0.89
CA ARG A 153 -4.00 0.79 -1.62
C ARG A 153 -4.13 1.61 -2.89
N ARG A 154 -4.60 0.99 -3.95
CA ARG A 154 -4.76 1.56 -5.28
C ARG A 154 -5.41 2.94 -5.30
N LEU A 155 -6.48 3.12 -4.52
CA LEU A 155 -7.28 4.35 -4.48
C LEU A 155 -6.84 5.36 -3.42
N ASP A 156 -5.90 5.04 -2.54
CA ASP A 156 -5.43 5.97 -1.51
C ASP A 156 -4.81 7.25 -2.09
N PRO A 157 -3.93 7.19 -3.12
CA PRO A 157 -3.28 8.37 -3.67
C PRO A 157 -4.07 9.04 -4.79
N THR A 158 -5.29 8.58 -5.14
CA THR A 158 -6.05 9.06 -6.30
C THR A 158 -6.83 10.35 -6.00
N TRP A 159 -6.13 11.47 -5.89
CA TRP A 159 -6.75 12.76 -5.59
C TRP A 159 -6.13 13.92 -6.37
N GLY A 160 -6.84 15.05 -6.41
CA GLY A 160 -6.44 16.26 -7.10
C GLY A 160 -6.99 16.33 -8.52
N SER A 161 -6.14 16.57 -9.54
CA SER A 161 -6.59 16.55 -10.93
C SER A 161 -6.66 15.12 -11.49
N ASP A 162 -7.51 14.90 -12.52
CA ASP A 162 -7.66 13.60 -13.18
C ASP A 162 -6.32 12.98 -13.59
N ARG A 163 -5.45 13.79 -14.22
CA ARG A 163 -4.11 13.34 -14.62
C ARG A 163 -3.25 12.87 -13.44
N LYS A 164 -3.36 13.54 -12.29
CA LYS A 164 -2.64 13.14 -11.09
C LYS A 164 -3.22 11.85 -10.49
N ALA A 165 -4.55 11.74 -10.44
CA ALA A 165 -5.22 10.57 -9.93
C ALA A 165 -4.94 9.33 -10.78
N ILE A 166 -5.02 9.43 -12.12
CA ILE A 166 -4.68 8.34 -13.05
C ILE A 166 -3.21 7.92 -12.88
N ARG A 167 -2.29 8.88 -12.79
CA ARG A 167 -0.87 8.60 -12.54
C ARG A 167 -0.66 7.93 -11.18
N ALA A 168 -1.31 8.42 -10.14
CA ALA A 168 -1.21 7.88 -8.79
C ALA A 168 -1.69 6.43 -8.74
N ASN A 169 -2.83 6.14 -9.36
CA ASN A 169 -3.33 4.78 -9.52
C ASN A 169 -2.30 3.88 -10.23
N ALA A 170 -1.81 4.30 -11.40
CA ALA A 170 -0.81 3.53 -12.16
C ALA A 170 0.48 3.31 -11.34
N ASP A 171 0.95 4.33 -10.62
CA ASP A 171 2.15 4.24 -9.79
C ASP A 171 2.02 3.18 -8.67
N THR A 172 0.82 2.84 -8.20
CA THR A 172 0.65 1.79 -7.19
C THR A 172 0.94 0.39 -7.70
N PHE A 173 0.99 0.17 -9.01
CA PHE A 173 1.28 -1.12 -9.65
C PHE A 173 2.78 -1.38 -9.88
N HIS A 174 3.64 -0.82 -9.05
CA HIS A 174 5.05 -1.20 -9.00
C HIS A 174 5.28 -2.36 -8.02
N PHE A 175 6.16 -3.31 -8.39
CA PHE A 175 6.53 -4.41 -7.49
C PHE A 175 7.13 -3.93 -6.16
N THR A 176 7.64 -2.72 -6.09
CA THR A 176 8.07 -2.07 -4.84
C THR A 176 6.92 -1.81 -3.86
N ASN A 177 5.68 -1.68 -4.37
CA ASN A 177 4.45 -1.53 -3.58
C ASN A 177 3.74 -2.86 -3.34
N CYS A 178 4.34 -3.97 -3.76
CA CYS A 178 3.74 -5.28 -3.74
C CYS A 178 4.29 -6.13 -2.59
N SER A 179 3.43 -6.92 -1.98
CA SER A 179 3.82 -7.95 -1.02
C SER A 179 3.02 -9.23 -1.26
N PRO A 180 3.60 -10.43 -1.01
CA PRO A 180 2.83 -11.67 -1.05
C PRO A 180 1.75 -11.66 0.02
N GLN A 181 0.50 -11.64 -0.40
CA GLN A 181 -0.66 -11.67 0.48
C GLN A 181 -1.58 -12.80 0.06
N ASN A 182 -1.95 -13.67 1.01
CA ASN A 182 -2.92 -14.71 0.71
C ASN A 182 -4.23 -14.08 0.24
N TRP A 183 -4.87 -14.64 -0.78
CA TRP A 183 -6.08 -14.06 -1.37
C TRP A 183 -7.24 -13.91 -0.35
N LYS A 184 -7.37 -14.84 0.62
CA LYS A 184 -8.36 -14.73 1.69
C LYS A 184 -8.08 -13.53 2.60
N PHE A 185 -6.80 -13.26 2.85
CA PHE A 185 -6.35 -12.11 3.63
C PHE A 185 -6.51 -10.80 2.86
N ASN A 186 -6.08 -10.79 1.60
CA ASN A 186 -6.05 -9.60 0.75
C ASN A 186 -7.45 -9.12 0.34
N GLN A 187 -8.35 -10.06 -0.04
CA GLN A 187 -9.63 -9.72 -0.68
C GLN A 187 -10.83 -9.78 0.26
N ARG A 188 -10.70 -10.23 1.50
CA ARG A 188 -11.81 -10.27 2.44
C ARG A 188 -11.88 -9.00 3.27
N THR A 189 -13.09 -8.43 3.36
CA THR A 189 -13.40 -7.23 4.16
C THR A 189 -13.16 -7.41 5.67
N GLN A 190 -13.00 -8.64 6.13
CA GLN A 190 -12.68 -8.98 7.53
C GLN A 190 -11.20 -8.78 7.88
N PHE A 191 -10.33 -8.61 6.88
CA PHE A 191 -8.88 -8.50 7.05
C PHE A 191 -8.34 -7.19 6.47
N TRP A 192 -7.29 -7.29 5.64
CA TRP A 192 -6.56 -6.15 5.11
C TRP A 192 -7.43 -5.17 4.32
N GLN A 193 -8.25 -5.68 3.40
CA GLN A 193 -9.18 -4.86 2.63
C GLN A 193 -10.16 -4.06 3.52
N GLY A 194 -10.63 -4.65 4.62
CA GLY A 194 -11.55 -3.97 5.53
C GLY A 194 -10.92 -2.76 6.23
N ILE A 195 -9.64 -2.89 6.64
CA ILE A 195 -8.88 -1.77 7.20
C ILE A 195 -8.72 -0.66 6.17
N GLU A 196 -8.38 -1.02 4.93
CA GLU A 196 -8.18 -0.09 3.83
C GLU A 196 -9.47 0.66 3.46
N MET A 197 -10.60 -0.06 3.36
CA MET A 197 -11.90 0.56 3.11
C MET A 197 -12.29 1.51 4.25
N TYR A 198 -12.10 1.10 5.50
CA TYR A 198 -12.41 1.93 6.66
C TYR A 198 -11.59 3.23 6.67
N LEU A 199 -10.28 3.14 6.39
CA LEU A 199 -9.39 4.31 6.40
C LEU A 199 -9.71 5.27 5.25
N LEU A 200 -9.90 4.77 4.04
CA LEU A 200 -10.18 5.62 2.90
C LEU A 200 -11.60 6.19 2.95
N GLU A 201 -12.61 5.33 3.06
CA GLU A 201 -14.00 5.75 2.86
C GLU A 201 -14.53 6.53 4.05
N ARG A 202 -14.36 6.01 5.28
CA ARG A 202 -14.82 6.70 6.49
C ARG A 202 -13.81 7.68 7.07
N GLY A 203 -12.52 7.34 6.99
CA GLY A 203 -11.48 8.16 7.60
C GLY A 203 -11.08 9.39 6.79
N ALA A 204 -11.22 9.35 5.48
CA ALA A 204 -10.84 10.44 4.60
C ALA A 204 -12.00 10.97 3.77
N VAL A 205 -12.69 10.12 2.99
CA VAL A 205 -13.66 10.58 1.97
C VAL A 205 -14.95 11.10 2.58
N GLU A 206 -15.59 10.38 3.51
CA GLU A 206 -16.83 10.81 4.15
C GLU A 206 -16.65 12.11 4.96
N GLU A 207 -15.51 12.25 5.64
CA GLU A 207 -15.21 13.44 6.47
C GLU A 207 -14.50 14.55 5.67
N GLU A 208 -14.21 14.32 4.39
CA GLU A 208 -13.43 15.23 3.52
C GLU A 208 -12.06 15.63 4.13
N GLU A 209 -11.52 14.78 4.98
CA GLU A 209 -10.30 15.03 5.75
C GLU A 209 -9.02 14.70 4.96
N ARG A 210 -7.91 15.20 5.48
CA ARG A 210 -6.56 14.79 5.11
C ARG A 210 -6.07 13.71 6.06
N LEU A 211 -5.57 12.62 5.47
CA LEU A 211 -5.05 11.49 6.21
C LEU A 211 -3.66 11.13 5.65
N THR A 212 -2.74 10.76 6.53
CA THR A 212 -1.48 10.11 6.17
C THR A 212 -1.52 8.67 6.65
N VAL A 213 -1.16 7.73 5.79
CA VAL A 213 -1.07 6.32 6.16
C VAL A 213 0.34 5.83 5.91
N PHE A 214 0.95 5.25 6.95
CA PHE A 214 2.16 4.45 6.85
C PHE A 214 1.77 2.98 6.89
N SER A 215 2.42 2.14 6.08
CA SER A 215 2.18 0.70 6.10
C SER A 215 3.41 -0.08 5.67
N GLY A 216 3.45 -1.35 6.06
CA GLY A 216 4.53 -2.24 5.69
C GLY A 216 4.36 -3.66 6.23
N PRO A 217 5.23 -4.58 5.83
CA PRO A 217 5.35 -5.87 6.45
C PRO A 217 5.91 -5.74 7.87
N LEU A 218 5.50 -6.65 8.74
CA LEU A 218 6.08 -6.83 10.07
C LEU A 218 6.82 -8.17 10.06
N PHE A 219 8.14 -8.11 9.98
CA PHE A 219 8.99 -9.30 10.04
C PHE A 219 9.27 -9.68 11.49
N GLU A 220 9.08 -10.96 11.80
CA GLU A 220 9.34 -11.52 13.11
C GLU A 220 9.88 -12.94 13.03
N ASP A 221 11.09 -13.14 13.56
CA ASP A 221 11.77 -14.43 13.55
C ASP A 221 10.88 -15.55 14.14
N GLY A 222 10.74 -16.65 13.41
CA GLY A 222 9.95 -17.81 13.81
C GLY A 222 8.43 -17.69 13.54
N HIS A 223 7.96 -16.55 13.03
CA HIS A 223 6.56 -16.36 12.62
C HIS A 223 6.38 -16.24 11.11
N ASP A 224 7.42 -15.80 10.39
CA ASP A 224 7.37 -15.63 8.94
C ASP A 224 7.54 -16.96 8.21
N PHE A 225 7.19 -17.00 6.92
CA PHE A 225 7.20 -18.20 6.10
C PHE A 225 8.34 -18.16 5.08
N GLU A 226 9.07 -19.24 4.93
CA GLU A 226 10.02 -19.41 3.82
C GLU A 226 9.30 -20.08 2.64
N ILE A 227 8.98 -19.29 1.58
CA ILE A 227 8.21 -19.75 0.43
C ILE A 227 8.79 -19.16 -0.86
N GLY A 228 9.12 -20.01 -1.83
CA GLY A 228 9.68 -19.58 -3.12
C GLY A 228 11.03 -18.86 -2.99
N GLY A 229 11.83 -19.20 -1.96
CA GLY A 229 13.11 -18.56 -1.68
C GLY A 229 13.00 -17.12 -1.13
N LEU A 230 11.85 -16.77 -0.60
CA LEU A 230 11.57 -15.49 0.03
C LEU A 230 11.02 -15.69 1.44
N THR A 231 11.49 -14.86 2.38
CA THR A 231 10.84 -14.72 3.70
C THR A 231 9.57 -13.91 3.52
N VAL A 232 8.42 -14.59 3.56
CA VAL A 232 7.09 -13.98 3.42
C VAL A 232 6.59 -13.54 4.80
N PRO A 233 6.26 -12.26 5.00
CA PRO A 233 5.80 -11.78 6.28
C PRO A 233 4.44 -12.38 6.65
N ALA A 234 4.32 -12.91 7.87
CA ALA A 234 3.05 -13.36 8.42
C ALA A 234 2.10 -12.20 8.69
N ARG A 235 2.64 -11.00 8.98
CA ARG A 235 1.88 -9.86 9.45
C ARG A 235 2.20 -8.58 8.70
N PHE A 236 1.19 -7.71 8.66
CA PHE A 236 1.29 -6.36 8.09
C PHE A 236 0.75 -5.33 9.07
N TRP A 237 1.33 -4.14 9.04
CA TRP A 237 0.90 -3.02 9.87
C TRP A 237 0.46 -1.83 9.03
N LYS A 238 -0.50 -1.06 9.55
CA LYS A 238 -0.87 0.27 9.07
C LYS A 238 -0.98 1.24 10.25
N VAL A 239 -0.49 2.46 10.06
CA VAL A 239 -0.67 3.57 11.01
C VAL A 239 -1.26 4.74 10.24
N ALA A 240 -2.49 5.09 10.58
CA ALA A 240 -3.19 6.23 10.02
C ALA A 240 -3.07 7.43 10.96
N VAL A 241 -2.67 8.58 10.42
CA VAL A 241 -2.44 9.82 11.17
C VAL A 241 -3.26 10.95 10.57
N ARG A 242 -3.95 11.70 11.43
CA ARG A 242 -4.66 12.93 11.09
C ARG A 242 -4.38 14.01 12.13
N VAL A 243 -4.79 15.25 11.84
CA VAL A 243 -4.75 16.35 12.81
C VAL A 243 -6.16 16.63 13.31
N LYS A 244 -6.34 16.58 14.63
CA LYS A 244 -7.58 16.96 15.30
C LYS A 244 -7.26 17.95 16.42
N ASN A 245 -7.95 19.10 16.42
CA ASN A 245 -7.70 20.18 17.42
C ASN A 245 -6.21 20.57 17.49
N GLY A 246 -5.54 20.69 16.33
CA GLY A 246 -4.13 21.05 16.22
C GLY A 246 -3.12 20.00 16.72
N LYS A 247 -3.56 18.78 17.06
CA LYS A 247 -2.70 17.69 17.53
C LYS A 247 -2.77 16.50 16.58
N PHE A 248 -1.67 15.77 16.44
CA PHE A 248 -1.69 14.48 15.76
C PHE A 248 -2.50 13.46 16.56
N VAL A 249 -3.39 12.77 15.86
CA VAL A 249 -4.10 11.58 16.34
C VAL A 249 -3.77 10.43 15.42
N ALA A 250 -3.33 9.31 15.97
CA ALA A 250 -2.95 8.14 15.21
C ALA A 250 -3.76 6.91 15.63
N SER A 251 -4.04 6.05 14.66
CA SER A 251 -4.62 4.72 14.87
C SER A 251 -3.72 3.69 14.20
N GLY A 252 -3.33 2.65 14.94
CA GLY A 252 -2.49 1.56 14.45
C GLY A 252 -3.31 0.28 14.27
N PHE A 253 -2.97 -0.49 13.23
CA PHE A 253 -3.58 -1.76 12.88
C PHE A 253 -2.48 -2.78 12.59
N VAL A 254 -2.67 -3.99 13.04
CA VAL A 254 -1.87 -5.16 12.63
C VAL A 254 -2.84 -6.21 12.11
N ALA A 255 -2.55 -6.75 10.95
CA ALA A 255 -3.30 -7.84 10.35
C ALA A 255 -2.38 -9.04 10.13
N ASP A 256 -2.89 -10.26 10.40
CA ASP A 256 -2.16 -11.51 10.38
C ASP A 256 -2.75 -12.45 9.33
N GLN A 257 -1.90 -13.06 8.51
CA GLN A 257 -2.29 -14.02 7.48
C GLN A 257 -1.86 -15.46 7.80
N THR A 258 -1.33 -15.71 9.00
CA THR A 258 -0.78 -17.02 9.40
C THR A 258 -1.79 -18.15 9.21
N ASP A 259 -2.99 -18.00 9.76
CA ASP A 259 -4.01 -19.06 9.74
C ASP A 259 -4.43 -19.40 8.30
N VAL A 260 -4.67 -18.39 7.47
CA VAL A 260 -5.10 -18.61 6.07
C VAL A 260 -4.02 -19.22 5.20
N ILE A 261 -2.74 -18.97 5.47
CA ILE A 261 -1.62 -19.61 4.80
C ILE A 261 -1.52 -21.08 5.22
N ASN A 262 -1.58 -21.36 6.53
CA ASN A 262 -1.50 -22.72 7.07
C ASN A 262 -2.65 -23.59 6.56
N GLU A 263 -3.89 -23.11 6.64
CA GLU A 263 -5.05 -23.83 6.09
C GLU A 263 -4.86 -24.23 4.62
N GLN A 264 -4.23 -23.38 3.82
CA GLN A 264 -4.06 -23.64 2.40
C GLN A 264 -2.86 -24.55 2.07
N ARG A 265 -1.88 -24.66 2.99
CA ARG A 265 -0.73 -25.55 2.85
C ARG A 265 -1.02 -26.99 3.32
N GLU A 266 -2.00 -27.14 4.20
CA GLU A 266 -2.41 -28.44 4.78
C GLU A 266 -3.53 -29.13 3.98
N GLY A 267 -4.26 -28.43 3.12
CA GLY A 267 -5.33 -28.94 2.27
C GLY A 267 -4.88 -29.18 0.85
#